data_f01addd50499ddc22987d65daada88cf
#
_entry.id   f01addd50499ddc22987d65daada88cf
#
_cell.length_a   1.000
_cell.length_b   1.000
_cell.length_c   1.000
_cell.angle_alpha   90.00
_cell.angle_beta   90.00
_cell.angle_gamma   90.00
#
_symmetry.space_group_name_H-M   'P 1'
#
loop_
_entity.id
_entity.type
_entity.pdbx_description
1 polymer ?
#
loop_
_entity_poly.entity_id
_entity_poly.type
_entity_poly.pdbx_seq_one_letter_code
_entity_poly.pdbx_strand_id
1 'polypeptide(L)'
;GLGDVYKRQIFQFRFLSGKAFTKADSDAGVPCAVLSAAVARRLFGTTDVAGKTVQLNYVEYRISGVVTDVSVLATSAYAQVWIPYTSTDIARLAWWEETVGQMRAVILARSAADFPAIREEAEQLRRKYNDSLRDSEVFYRGQPDERFANLYRKWSETPDTKAIILRYMLVIAILLLVPAINLSSMTLSRMRRRMAEIGVRKAFGATGGELIRQIFFENLLLTLFAGVLGLALSYAAT
;
A
#
# COMPACT_ATOMS: atom_id res chain seq x y z
N GLY A 1 2.54 16.76 -3.42
CA GLY A 1 1.17 16.41 -3.07
C GLY A 1 0.44 17.59 -2.47
N LEU A 2 -0.79 17.82 -2.91
CA LEU A 2 -1.67 18.78 -2.27
C LEU A 2 -2.09 18.20 -0.92
N GLY A 3 -1.91 18.97 0.14
CA GLY A 3 -2.21 18.55 1.50
C GLY A 3 -3.32 19.37 2.13
N ASP A 4 -4.14 18.71 2.92
CA ASP A 4 -4.97 19.34 3.92
C ASP A 4 -4.42 18.97 5.30
N VAL A 5 -4.76 19.76 6.30
CA VAL A 5 -4.38 19.59 7.71
C VAL A 5 -4.71 18.19 8.22
N TYR A 6 -5.78 17.58 7.71
CA TYR A 6 -6.24 16.25 8.10
C TYR A 6 -5.39 15.09 7.54
N LYS A 7 -4.59 15.29 6.49
CA LYS A 7 -3.69 14.24 6.00
C LYS A 7 -2.74 13.72 7.09
N ARG A 8 -2.27 14.60 7.96
CA ARG A 8 -1.41 14.21 9.08
C ARG A 8 -2.10 13.26 10.05
N GLN A 9 -3.41 13.44 10.31
CA GLN A 9 -4.16 12.56 11.19
C GLN A 9 -4.37 11.18 10.59
N ILE A 10 -4.57 11.12 9.26
CA ILE A 10 -4.80 9.87 8.54
C ILE A 10 -3.49 9.09 8.34
N PHE A 11 -2.39 9.76 7.96
CA PHE A 11 -1.14 9.11 7.57
C PHE A 11 -0.04 9.14 8.64
N GLN A 12 -0.25 9.85 9.77
CA GLN A 12 0.65 9.90 10.94
C GLN A 12 2.12 10.18 10.56
N PHE A 13 2.36 11.19 9.73
CA PHE A 13 3.71 11.58 9.33
C PHE A 13 4.60 11.92 10.52
N ARG A 14 5.80 11.34 10.56
CA ARG A 14 6.81 11.66 11.56
C ARG A 14 7.64 12.85 11.10
N PHE A 15 7.57 13.95 11.85
CA PHE A 15 8.37 15.14 11.59
C PHE A 15 9.79 14.97 12.14
N LEU A 16 10.78 15.36 11.34
CA LEU A 16 12.19 15.41 11.70
C LEU A 16 12.59 16.83 12.11
N SER A 17 11.98 17.83 11.49
CA SER A 17 12.19 19.26 11.78
C SER A 17 10.92 20.03 11.53
N GLY A 18 10.68 21.09 12.31
CA GLY A 18 9.50 21.93 12.16
C GLY A 18 8.17 21.25 12.47
N LYS A 19 7.11 21.72 11.81
CA LYS A 19 5.72 21.23 11.99
C LYS A 19 4.93 21.30 10.69
N ALA A 20 3.76 20.66 10.65
CA ALA A 20 2.81 20.82 9.57
C ALA A 20 2.29 22.27 9.50
N PHE A 21 1.85 22.68 8.32
CA PHE A 21 1.04 23.90 8.19
C PHE A 21 -0.30 23.71 8.92
N THR A 22 -0.83 24.81 9.42
CA THR A 22 -2.07 24.82 10.21
C THR A 22 -3.30 24.97 9.30
N LYS A 23 -4.49 24.74 9.87
CA LYS A 23 -5.75 25.03 9.17
C LYS A 23 -5.84 26.51 8.76
N ALA A 24 -5.39 27.42 9.61
CA ALA A 24 -5.35 28.84 9.30
C ALA A 24 -4.42 29.14 8.10
N ASP A 25 -3.24 28.52 8.03
CA ASP A 25 -2.33 28.65 6.90
C ASP A 25 -2.99 28.14 5.60
N SER A 26 -3.72 27.01 5.69
CA SER A 26 -4.43 26.44 4.56
C SER A 26 -5.59 27.33 4.13
N ASP A 27 -6.45 27.76 5.07
CA ASP A 27 -7.61 28.59 4.75
C ASP A 27 -7.21 29.96 4.17
N ALA A 28 -6.09 30.51 4.63
CA ALA A 28 -5.52 31.77 4.14
C ALA A 28 -4.70 31.64 2.84
N GLY A 29 -4.50 30.40 2.33
CA GLY A 29 -3.70 30.17 1.14
C GLY A 29 -2.23 30.55 1.28
N VAL A 30 -1.68 30.49 2.50
CA VAL A 30 -0.28 30.86 2.77
C VAL A 30 0.66 29.93 2.02
N PRO A 31 1.62 30.43 1.23
CA PRO A 31 2.58 29.61 0.51
C PRO A 31 3.59 28.98 1.48
N CYS A 32 3.23 27.83 2.04
CA CYS A 32 4.08 27.04 2.92
C CYS A 32 4.19 25.61 2.41
N ALA A 33 5.28 24.92 2.72
CA ALA A 33 5.59 23.59 2.25
C ALA A 33 6.12 22.68 3.36
N VAL A 34 5.76 21.41 3.30
CA VAL A 34 6.40 20.33 4.07
C VAL A 34 7.18 19.49 3.06
N LEU A 35 8.46 19.25 3.33
CA LEU A 35 9.35 18.48 2.47
C LEU A 35 9.53 17.05 3.00
N SER A 36 9.79 16.10 2.12
CA SER A 36 10.36 14.81 2.51
C SER A 36 11.83 14.96 2.89
N ALA A 37 12.34 14.05 3.73
CA ALA A 37 13.73 14.07 4.16
C ALA A 37 14.70 13.96 2.97
N ALA A 38 14.38 13.16 1.97
CA ALA A 38 15.17 13.02 0.75
C ALA A 38 15.29 14.34 -0.01
N VAL A 39 14.19 15.08 -0.19
CA VAL A 39 14.20 16.37 -0.85
C VAL A 39 14.96 17.41 -0.04
N ALA A 40 14.75 17.46 1.28
CA ALA A 40 15.47 18.40 2.15
C ALA A 40 16.99 18.17 2.08
N ARG A 41 17.45 16.92 2.17
CA ARG A 41 18.89 16.58 2.01
C ARG A 41 19.42 16.94 0.62
N ARG A 42 18.65 16.65 -0.43
CA ARG A 42 19.06 16.92 -1.82
C ARG A 42 19.24 18.40 -2.11
N LEU A 43 18.36 19.26 -1.58
CA LEU A 43 18.38 20.70 -1.85
C LEU A 43 19.27 21.48 -0.89
N PHE A 44 19.36 21.06 0.38
CA PHE A 44 20.00 21.83 1.44
C PHE A 44 21.13 21.09 2.16
N GLY A 45 21.37 19.81 1.85
CA GLY A 45 22.38 18.98 2.53
C GLY A 45 21.97 18.53 3.95
N THR A 46 20.81 18.97 4.46
CA THR A 46 20.35 18.71 5.83
C THR A 46 18.84 18.57 5.89
N THR A 47 18.31 17.98 6.96
CA THR A 47 16.87 17.94 7.24
C THR A 47 16.40 19.08 8.15
N ASP A 48 17.30 19.87 8.73
CA ASP A 48 16.96 21.03 9.54
C ASP A 48 16.87 22.29 8.67
N VAL A 49 15.73 22.42 8.02
CA VAL A 49 15.46 23.48 7.04
C VAL A 49 14.14 24.22 7.31
N ALA A 50 13.50 23.97 8.43
CA ALA A 50 12.29 24.69 8.81
C ALA A 50 12.55 26.20 8.87
N GLY A 51 11.65 26.99 8.28
CA GLY A 51 11.79 28.46 8.16
C GLY A 51 12.53 28.95 6.93
N LYS A 52 13.30 28.09 6.23
CA LYS A 52 13.91 28.43 4.92
C LYS A 52 12.84 28.48 3.82
N THR A 53 13.23 28.99 2.66
CA THR A 53 12.35 29.07 1.49
C THR A 53 12.79 28.08 0.41
N VAL A 54 11.82 27.64 -0.38
CA VAL A 54 12.02 26.79 -1.56
C VAL A 54 11.14 27.30 -2.69
N GLN A 55 11.66 27.34 -3.91
CA GLN A 55 10.89 27.74 -5.07
C GLN A 55 10.24 26.52 -5.73
N LEU A 56 8.91 26.56 -5.90
CA LEU A 56 8.12 25.55 -6.57
C LEU A 56 7.30 26.22 -7.68
N ASN A 57 7.52 25.82 -8.93
CA ASN A 57 6.83 26.41 -10.08
C ASN A 57 6.84 27.95 -10.08
N TYR A 58 8.02 28.55 -9.85
CA TYR A 58 8.24 30.01 -9.79
C TYR A 58 7.56 30.73 -8.62
N VAL A 59 6.92 29.98 -7.69
CA VAL A 59 6.36 30.54 -6.46
C VAL A 59 7.27 30.17 -5.28
N GLU A 60 7.53 31.14 -4.40
CA GLU A 60 8.33 30.93 -3.21
C GLU A 60 7.47 30.40 -2.07
N TYR A 61 7.87 29.26 -1.49
CA TYR A 61 7.21 28.61 -0.37
C TYR A 61 8.13 28.59 0.85
N ARG A 62 7.60 28.98 2.00
CA ARG A 62 8.31 28.81 3.28
C ARG A 62 8.21 27.37 3.75
N ILE A 63 9.32 26.74 4.08
CA ILE A 63 9.35 25.38 4.61
C ILE A 63 8.83 25.40 6.06
N SER A 64 7.68 24.79 6.31
CA SER A 64 7.10 24.67 7.65
C SER A 64 7.63 23.46 8.42
N GLY A 65 8.04 22.40 7.69
CA GLY A 65 8.62 21.22 8.32
C GLY A 65 9.16 20.21 7.32
N VAL A 66 9.86 19.23 7.87
CA VAL A 66 10.40 18.07 7.13
C VAL A 66 9.91 16.79 7.77
N VAL A 67 9.42 15.86 6.96
CA VAL A 67 8.93 14.55 7.39
C VAL A 67 9.84 13.43 6.91
N THR A 68 9.78 12.28 7.57
CA THR A 68 10.44 11.05 7.08
C THR A 68 9.95 10.69 5.68
N ASP A 69 10.81 10.04 4.90
CA ASP A 69 10.45 9.60 3.57
C ASP A 69 9.31 8.57 3.64
N VAL A 70 8.38 8.67 2.71
CA VAL A 70 7.24 7.77 2.57
C VAL A 70 7.50 6.83 1.40
N SER A 71 7.20 5.55 1.57
CA SER A 71 7.36 4.57 0.49
C SER A 71 6.51 4.95 -0.73
N VAL A 72 7.08 4.80 -1.92
CA VAL A 72 6.37 4.98 -3.20
C VAL A 72 5.16 4.04 -3.34
N LEU A 73 5.16 2.91 -2.62
CA LEU A 73 4.05 1.97 -2.59
C LEU A 73 2.83 2.51 -1.82
N ALA A 74 3.02 3.52 -0.97
CA ALA A 74 1.94 4.18 -0.26
C ALA A 74 1.33 5.30 -1.12
N THR A 75 0.78 4.96 -2.27
CA THR A 75 0.36 5.89 -3.34
C THR A 75 -0.52 7.06 -2.88
N SER A 76 -1.38 6.86 -1.87
CA SER A 76 -2.25 7.92 -1.33
C SER A 76 -1.50 8.89 -0.40
N ALA A 77 -0.42 8.44 0.24
CA ALA A 77 0.38 9.23 1.17
C ALA A 77 1.66 9.78 0.51
N TYR A 78 2.18 9.08 -0.52
CA TYR A 78 3.43 9.42 -1.14
C TYR A 78 3.40 10.80 -1.80
N ALA A 79 4.30 11.64 -1.38
CA ALA A 79 4.70 12.85 -2.08
C ALA A 79 6.11 13.25 -1.61
N GLN A 80 6.80 14.02 -2.41
CA GLN A 80 8.08 14.60 -2.06
C GLN A 80 7.91 15.96 -1.39
N VAL A 81 6.84 16.67 -1.72
CA VAL A 81 6.48 17.98 -1.17
C VAL A 81 4.98 18.04 -0.96
N TRP A 82 4.55 18.55 0.18
CA TRP A 82 3.14 18.81 0.51
C TRP A 82 2.95 20.31 0.67
N ILE A 83 1.96 20.87 0.02
CA ILE A 83 1.57 22.28 0.09
C ILE A 83 0.06 22.38 0.35
N PRO A 84 -0.44 23.46 0.96
CA PRO A 84 -1.87 23.72 1.03
C PRO A 84 -2.47 23.76 -0.39
N TYR A 85 -3.61 23.10 -0.59
CA TYR A 85 -4.26 23.11 -1.90
C TYR A 85 -4.75 24.51 -2.29
N THR A 86 -5.05 25.36 -1.32
CA THR A 86 -5.48 26.74 -1.48
C THR A 86 -4.36 27.69 -1.91
N SER A 87 -3.08 27.28 -1.74
CA SER A 87 -1.94 28.05 -2.19
C SER A 87 -1.67 27.93 -3.71
N THR A 88 -2.52 27.19 -4.44
CA THR A 88 -2.40 26.99 -5.88
C THR A 88 -3.75 27.09 -6.55
N ASP A 89 -3.77 27.38 -7.85
CA ASP A 89 -5.01 27.41 -8.64
C ASP A 89 -5.58 26.02 -8.98
N ILE A 90 -4.84 24.92 -8.62
CA ILE A 90 -5.28 23.54 -8.93
C ILE A 90 -6.68 23.23 -8.36
N ALA A 91 -7.04 23.81 -7.22
CA ALA A 91 -8.36 23.63 -6.64
C ALA A 91 -9.50 24.21 -7.51
N ARG A 92 -9.17 25.18 -8.38
CA ARG A 92 -10.10 25.85 -9.30
C ARG A 92 -10.08 25.23 -10.69
N LEU A 93 -9.11 24.36 -10.99
CA LEU A 93 -9.05 23.65 -12.26
C LEU A 93 -10.06 22.51 -12.24
N ALA A 94 -11.25 22.76 -12.73
CA ALA A 94 -12.25 21.74 -13.02
C ALA A 94 -12.11 21.27 -14.46
N TRP A 95 -12.33 19.98 -14.66
CA TRP A 95 -12.47 19.38 -15.98
C TRP A 95 -13.96 19.14 -16.20
N TRP A 96 -14.41 19.30 -17.42
CA TRP A 96 -15.80 19.00 -17.79
C TRP A 96 -16.85 19.79 -16.97
N GLU A 97 -17.20 20.97 -17.46
CA GLU A 97 -18.29 21.82 -16.90
C GLU A 97 -18.20 22.06 -15.38
N GLU A 98 -16.99 22.23 -14.86
CA GLU A 98 -16.73 22.44 -13.42
C GLU A 98 -17.17 21.27 -12.50
N THR A 99 -17.56 20.13 -13.07
CA THR A 99 -18.11 19.00 -12.32
C THR A 99 -17.02 18.01 -11.85
N VAL A 100 -15.92 17.87 -12.61
CA VAL A 100 -14.82 16.95 -12.32
C VAL A 100 -13.56 17.72 -11.99
N GLY A 101 -13.15 17.69 -10.73
CA GLY A 101 -11.91 18.29 -10.24
C GLY A 101 -10.77 17.29 -10.11
N GLN A 102 -9.58 17.81 -9.84
CA GLN A 102 -8.36 16.99 -9.61
C GLN A 102 -8.22 16.51 -8.17
N MET A 103 -9.22 16.69 -7.34
CA MET A 103 -9.17 16.36 -5.92
C MET A 103 -9.54 14.91 -5.65
N ARG A 104 -8.89 14.33 -4.65
CA ARG A 104 -9.25 13.03 -4.09
C ARG A 104 -9.53 13.17 -2.61
N ALA A 105 -10.68 12.72 -2.18
CA ALA A 105 -11.01 12.61 -0.76
C ALA A 105 -10.49 11.28 -0.21
N VAL A 106 -9.95 11.31 1.00
CA VAL A 106 -9.57 10.12 1.76
C VAL A 106 -10.39 10.13 3.05
N ILE A 107 -11.13 9.06 3.30
CA ILE A 107 -12.00 8.92 4.46
C ILE A 107 -11.37 7.90 5.39
N LEU A 108 -11.16 8.29 6.66
CA LEU A 108 -10.72 7.38 7.70
C LEU A 108 -11.95 6.79 8.41
N ALA A 109 -12.26 5.53 8.09
CA ALA A 109 -13.26 4.77 8.82
C ALA A 109 -12.72 4.27 10.16
N ARG A 110 -13.56 4.11 11.17
CA ARG A 110 -13.18 3.53 12.47
C ARG A 110 -12.89 2.04 12.34
N SER A 111 -13.68 1.36 11.52
CA SER A 111 -13.54 -0.07 11.25
C SER A 111 -14.05 -0.42 9.84
N ALA A 112 -13.76 -1.62 9.37
CA ALA A 112 -14.29 -2.13 8.11
C ALA A 112 -15.83 -2.28 8.12
N ALA A 113 -16.45 -2.41 9.29
CA ALA A 113 -17.90 -2.49 9.43
C ALA A 113 -18.62 -1.20 9.01
N ASP A 114 -17.91 -0.06 9.02
CA ASP A 114 -18.48 1.24 8.66
C ASP A 114 -18.50 1.47 7.13
N PHE A 115 -17.80 0.65 6.34
CA PHE A 115 -17.70 0.85 4.89
C PHE A 115 -19.04 0.86 4.15
N PRO A 116 -20.01 -0.03 4.46
CA PRO A 116 -21.33 0.03 3.82
C PRO A 116 -22.06 1.34 4.09
N ALA A 117 -22.07 1.80 5.35
CA ALA A 117 -22.72 3.05 5.74
C ALA A 117 -22.06 4.28 5.06
N ILE A 118 -20.72 4.32 4.99
CA ILE A 118 -19.98 5.38 4.29
C ILE A 118 -20.33 5.41 2.80
N ARG A 119 -20.46 4.24 2.15
CA ARG A 119 -20.86 4.16 0.74
C ARG A 119 -22.29 4.63 0.52
N GLU A 120 -23.19 4.26 1.42
CA GLU A 120 -24.58 4.69 1.36
C GLU A 120 -24.71 6.21 1.51
N GLU A 121 -24.01 6.80 2.48
CA GLU A 121 -23.96 8.24 2.68
C GLU A 121 -23.38 8.96 1.47
N ALA A 122 -22.28 8.45 0.90
CA ALA A 122 -21.69 8.99 -0.32
C ALA A 122 -22.69 8.95 -1.50
N GLU A 123 -23.45 7.86 -1.63
CA GLU A 123 -24.46 7.73 -2.67
C GLU A 123 -25.66 8.69 -2.47
N GLN A 124 -26.08 8.94 -1.23
CA GLN A 124 -27.08 9.93 -0.90
C GLN A 124 -26.60 11.35 -1.26
N LEU A 125 -25.34 11.67 -0.93
CA LEU A 125 -24.73 12.95 -1.33
C LEU A 125 -24.66 13.10 -2.85
N ARG A 126 -24.29 12.04 -3.56
CA ARG A 126 -24.28 12.03 -5.03
C ARG A 126 -25.67 12.35 -5.61
N ARG A 127 -26.72 11.69 -5.11
CA ARG A 127 -28.10 11.95 -5.56
C ARG A 127 -28.49 13.40 -5.34
N LYS A 128 -28.27 13.90 -4.12
CA LYS A 128 -28.56 15.29 -3.77
C LYS A 128 -27.78 16.27 -4.65
N TYR A 129 -26.52 15.96 -4.99
CA TYR A 129 -25.73 16.80 -5.88
C TYR A 129 -26.27 16.76 -7.32
N ASN A 130 -26.61 15.57 -7.82
CA ASN A 130 -27.19 15.43 -9.16
C ASN A 130 -28.54 16.15 -9.30
N ASP A 131 -29.36 16.21 -8.24
CA ASP A 131 -30.61 16.98 -8.24
C ASP A 131 -30.37 18.50 -8.44
N SER A 132 -29.15 18.97 -8.17
CA SER A 132 -28.75 20.36 -8.39
C SER A 132 -28.18 20.63 -9.79
N LEU A 133 -27.83 19.59 -10.54
CA LEU A 133 -27.29 19.68 -11.91
C LEU A 133 -28.42 19.71 -12.93
N ARG A 134 -28.23 20.45 -14.04
CA ARG A 134 -29.27 20.59 -15.09
C ARG A 134 -29.05 19.64 -16.27
N ASP A 135 -27.78 19.57 -16.75
CA ASP A 135 -27.46 18.92 -18.03
C ASP A 135 -26.39 17.83 -17.89
N SER A 136 -26.01 17.47 -16.66
CA SER A 136 -24.98 16.47 -16.38
C SER A 136 -25.35 15.62 -15.20
N GLU A 137 -24.77 14.40 -15.11
CA GLU A 137 -24.94 13.50 -13.99
C GLU A 137 -23.60 12.94 -13.56
N VAL A 138 -23.35 12.95 -12.24
CA VAL A 138 -22.15 12.38 -11.63
C VAL A 138 -22.41 10.96 -11.16
N PHE A 139 -21.51 10.04 -11.50
CA PHE A 139 -21.58 8.65 -11.09
C PHE A 139 -20.36 8.31 -10.23
N TYR A 140 -20.58 7.83 -9.01
CA TYR A 140 -19.49 7.37 -8.14
C TYR A 140 -19.01 5.96 -8.45
N ARG A 141 -19.78 5.16 -9.18
CA ARG A 141 -19.41 3.80 -9.60
C ARG A 141 -18.88 2.93 -8.45
N GLY A 142 -19.61 2.93 -7.33
CA GLY A 142 -19.25 2.18 -6.13
C GLY A 142 -18.17 2.79 -5.24
N GLN A 143 -17.74 4.03 -5.51
CA GLN A 143 -16.87 4.77 -4.59
C GLN A 143 -17.65 5.25 -3.34
N PRO A 144 -16.95 5.47 -2.21
CA PRO A 144 -15.50 5.39 -2.02
C PRO A 144 -14.97 3.95 -1.98
N ASP A 145 -13.79 3.76 -2.55
CA ASP A 145 -13.12 2.47 -2.57
C ASP A 145 -12.37 2.19 -1.28
N GLU A 146 -12.31 0.93 -0.89
CA GLU A 146 -11.33 0.44 0.07
C GLU A 146 -9.93 0.55 -0.52
N ARG A 147 -8.92 0.64 0.35
CA ARG A 147 -7.52 0.80 -0.05
C ARG A 147 -7.08 -0.21 -1.12
N PHE A 148 -7.43 -1.48 -0.94
CA PHE A 148 -7.08 -2.53 -1.89
C PHE A 148 -7.79 -2.35 -3.24
N ALA A 149 -9.09 -2.09 -3.23
CA ALA A 149 -9.86 -1.85 -4.45
C ALA A 149 -9.34 -0.63 -5.23
N ASN A 150 -8.98 0.45 -4.51
CA ASN A 150 -8.47 1.67 -5.12
C ASN A 150 -7.15 1.46 -5.89
N LEU A 151 -6.29 0.50 -5.48
CA LEU A 151 -5.06 0.18 -6.22
C LEU A 151 -5.34 -0.38 -7.63
N TYR A 152 -6.50 -1.00 -7.82
CA TYR A 152 -6.88 -1.65 -9.08
C TYR A 152 -7.97 -0.90 -9.83
N ARG A 153 -8.44 0.24 -9.31
CA ARG A 153 -9.43 1.05 -10.01
C ARG A 153 -8.81 1.67 -11.25
N LYS A 154 -9.34 1.29 -12.38
CA LYS A 154 -9.13 1.99 -13.64
C LYS A 154 -10.14 3.13 -13.76
N TRP A 155 -9.89 4.07 -14.65
CA TRP A 155 -10.60 5.34 -14.80
C TRP A 155 -12.14 5.24 -14.63
N SER A 156 -12.78 4.26 -15.22
CA SER A 156 -14.26 4.17 -15.27
C SER A 156 -14.83 2.86 -14.75
N GLU A 157 -13.99 1.90 -14.36
CA GLU A 157 -14.42 0.55 -13.99
C GLU A 157 -14.45 0.36 -12.47
N THR A 158 -15.52 -0.29 -12.00
CA THR A 158 -15.57 -0.78 -10.62
C THR A 158 -14.64 -1.98 -10.51
N PRO A 159 -13.63 -1.99 -9.61
CA PRO A 159 -12.70 -3.12 -9.51
C PRO A 159 -13.41 -4.36 -8.96
N ASP A 160 -13.34 -5.47 -9.69
CA ASP A 160 -13.75 -6.77 -9.18
C ASP A 160 -12.63 -7.34 -8.30
N THR A 161 -12.68 -7.02 -7.00
CA THR A 161 -11.70 -7.46 -6.01
C THR A 161 -11.64 -8.98 -5.87
N LYS A 162 -12.77 -9.69 -6.09
CA LYS A 162 -12.81 -11.15 -6.01
C LYS A 162 -12.02 -11.78 -7.16
N ALA A 163 -12.25 -11.33 -8.38
CA ALA A 163 -11.49 -11.79 -9.55
C ALA A 163 -10.00 -11.48 -9.44
N ILE A 164 -9.65 -10.31 -8.89
CA ILE A 164 -8.26 -9.91 -8.65
C ILE A 164 -7.59 -10.86 -7.64
N ILE A 165 -8.21 -11.09 -6.49
CA ILE A 165 -7.69 -12.02 -5.47
C ILE A 165 -7.54 -13.42 -6.04
N LEU A 166 -8.56 -13.93 -6.75
CA LEU A 166 -8.51 -15.27 -7.36
C LEU A 166 -7.33 -15.40 -8.33
N ARG A 167 -7.08 -14.37 -9.14
CA ARG A 167 -5.94 -14.34 -10.08
C ARG A 167 -4.61 -14.41 -9.34
N TYR A 168 -4.42 -13.66 -8.26
CA TYR A 168 -3.20 -13.73 -7.45
C TYR A 168 -3.04 -15.07 -6.76
N MET A 169 -4.12 -15.63 -6.21
CA MET A 169 -4.09 -16.97 -5.62
C MET A 169 -3.68 -18.04 -6.64
N LEU A 170 -4.17 -17.95 -7.87
CA LEU A 170 -3.80 -18.86 -8.94
C LEU A 170 -2.31 -18.74 -9.28
N VAL A 171 -1.78 -17.52 -9.42
CA VAL A 171 -0.36 -17.28 -9.69
C VAL A 171 0.50 -17.85 -8.56
N ILE A 172 0.15 -17.59 -7.30
CA ILE A 172 0.87 -18.13 -6.14
C ILE A 172 0.81 -19.65 -6.14
N ALA A 173 -0.34 -20.26 -6.43
CA ALA A 173 -0.48 -21.70 -6.49
C ALA A 173 0.44 -22.33 -7.55
N ILE A 174 0.52 -21.72 -8.74
CA ILE A 174 1.43 -22.17 -9.82
C ILE A 174 2.90 -22.01 -9.39
N LEU A 175 3.26 -20.87 -8.78
CA LEU A 175 4.62 -20.61 -8.29
C LEU A 175 5.04 -21.59 -7.19
N LEU A 176 4.11 -22.07 -6.38
CA LEU A 176 4.39 -23.06 -5.33
C LEU A 176 4.40 -24.50 -5.88
N LEU A 177 3.65 -24.78 -6.94
CA LEU A 177 3.53 -26.12 -7.52
C LEU A 177 4.88 -26.63 -8.07
N VAL A 178 5.62 -25.77 -8.77
CA VAL A 178 6.91 -26.14 -9.37
C VAL A 178 7.94 -26.58 -8.33
N PRO A 179 8.22 -25.81 -7.26
CA PRO A 179 9.08 -26.28 -6.16
C PRO A 179 8.54 -27.53 -5.46
N ALA A 180 7.21 -27.64 -5.28
CA ALA A 180 6.61 -28.83 -4.66
C ALA A 180 6.86 -30.11 -5.47
N ILE A 181 6.73 -30.06 -6.79
CA ILE A 181 7.04 -31.19 -7.68
C ILE A 181 8.52 -31.53 -7.60
N ASN A 182 9.42 -30.53 -7.61
CA ASN A 182 10.85 -30.75 -7.50
C ASN A 182 11.21 -31.40 -6.16
N LEU A 183 10.67 -30.92 -5.04
CA LEU A 183 10.87 -31.52 -3.73
C LEU A 183 10.34 -32.94 -3.67
N SER A 184 9.17 -33.22 -4.25
CA SER A 184 8.60 -34.58 -4.29
C SER A 184 9.51 -35.53 -5.06
N SER A 185 10.04 -35.13 -6.21
CA SER A 185 10.97 -35.93 -7.03
C SER A 185 12.28 -36.20 -6.29
N MET A 186 12.85 -35.21 -5.59
CA MET A 186 14.07 -35.39 -4.77
C MET A 186 13.81 -36.31 -3.59
N THR A 187 12.68 -36.17 -2.92
CA THR A 187 12.31 -37.01 -1.78
C THR A 187 12.13 -38.47 -2.23
N LEU A 188 11.45 -38.70 -3.35
CA LEU A 188 11.28 -40.03 -3.93
C LEU A 188 12.64 -40.67 -4.29
N SER A 189 13.55 -39.91 -4.88
CA SER A 189 14.91 -40.38 -5.20
C SER A 189 15.70 -40.77 -3.94
N ARG A 190 15.62 -39.95 -2.88
CA ARG A 190 16.23 -40.27 -1.57
C ARG A 190 15.63 -41.53 -0.94
N MET A 191 14.32 -41.69 -0.99
CA MET A 191 13.63 -42.86 -0.49
C MET A 191 14.07 -44.14 -1.23
N ARG A 192 14.19 -44.09 -2.57
CA ARG A 192 14.70 -45.25 -3.35
C ARG A 192 16.10 -45.68 -2.92
N ARG A 193 16.99 -44.75 -2.60
CA ARG A 193 18.36 -45.07 -2.10
C ARG A 193 18.36 -45.69 -0.70
N ARG A 194 17.33 -45.39 0.12
CA ARG A 194 17.17 -45.90 1.49
C ARG A 194 16.25 -47.14 1.58
N MET A 195 15.83 -47.71 0.46
CA MET A 195 14.91 -48.86 0.44
C MET A 195 15.39 -50.06 1.23
N ALA A 196 16.72 -50.35 1.19
CA ALA A 196 17.29 -51.46 1.98
C ALA A 196 17.19 -51.18 3.49
N GLU A 197 17.49 -49.95 3.94
CA GLU A 197 17.37 -49.52 5.34
C GLU A 197 15.90 -49.60 5.82
N ILE A 198 14.97 -49.10 5.01
CA ILE A 198 13.54 -49.18 5.30
C ILE A 198 13.07 -50.63 5.39
N GLY A 199 13.57 -51.49 4.49
CA GLY A 199 13.28 -52.92 4.52
C GLY A 199 13.74 -53.61 5.79
N VAL A 200 14.97 -53.35 6.23
CA VAL A 200 15.53 -53.87 7.49
C VAL A 200 14.69 -53.39 8.68
N ARG A 201 14.37 -52.11 8.79
CA ARG A 201 13.54 -51.58 9.89
C ARG A 201 12.15 -52.22 9.92
N LYS A 202 11.56 -52.44 8.75
CA LYS A 202 10.26 -53.11 8.63
C LYS A 202 10.32 -54.58 9.08
N ALA A 203 11.43 -55.26 8.78
CA ALA A 203 11.67 -56.63 9.24
C ALA A 203 11.83 -56.71 10.78
N PHE A 204 12.34 -55.66 11.42
CA PHE A 204 12.42 -55.53 12.88
C PHE A 204 11.12 -54.97 13.52
N GLY A 205 10.02 -54.89 12.76
CA GLY A 205 8.68 -54.55 13.30
C GLY A 205 8.29 -53.08 13.25
N ALA A 206 9.10 -52.20 12.57
CA ALA A 206 8.67 -50.81 12.39
C ALA A 206 7.40 -50.71 11.58
N THR A 207 6.43 -49.92 12.04
CA THR A 207 5.17 -49.71 11.32
C THR A 207 5.34 -48.71 10.18
N GLY A 208 4.54 -48.81 9.12
CA GLY A 208 4.58 -47.86 8.01
C GLY A 208 4.33 -46.43 8.45
N GLY A 209 3.48 -46.22 9.49
CA GLY A 209 3.20 -44.90 10.03
C GLY A 209 4.40 -44.23 10.70
N GLU A 210 5.19 -45.01 11.43
CA GLU A 210 6.43 -44.52 12.09
C GLU A 210 7.45 -44.06 11.05
N LEU A 211 7.62 -44.83 9.98
CA LEU A 211 8.55 -44.49 8.88
C LEU A 211 8.11 -43.22 8.15
N ILE A 212 6.82 -43.10 7.85
CA ILE A 212 6.28 -41.88 7.21
C ILE A 212 6.47 -40.67 8.12
N ARG A 213 6.17 -40.80 9.42
CA ARG A 213 6.35 -39.73 10.39
C ARG A 213 7.79 -39.28 10.49
N GLN A 214 8.74 -40.22 10.51
CA GLN A 214 10.17 -39.92 10.55
C GLN A 214 10.59 -39.13 9.31
N ILE A 215 10.24 -39.58 8.09
CA ILE A 215 10.56 -38.92 6.84
C ILE A 215 9.94 -37.51 6.77
N PHE A 216 8.71 -37.37 7.25
CA PHE A 216 8.02 -36.09 7.33
C PHE A 216 8.79 -35.09 8.20
N PHE A 217 9.16 -35.49 9.43
CA PHE A 217 9.93 -34.61 10.33
C PHE A 217 11.32 -34.28 9.81
N GLU A 218 12.03 -35.24 9.17
CA GLU A 218 13.32 -34.99 8.54
C GLU A 218 13.20 -33.91 7.45
N ASN A 219 12.22 -34.02 6.56
CA ASN A 219 12.00 -33.02 5.51
C ASN A 219 11.51 -31.68 6.09
N LEU A 220 10.65 -31.69 7.10
CA LEU A 220 10.17 -30.49 7.77
C LEU A 220 11.33 -29.69 8.39
N LEU A 221 12.23 -30.36 9.13
CA LEU A 221 13.39 -29.72 9.73
C LEU A 221 14.30 -29.11 8.65
N LEU A 222 14.60 -29.85 7.59
CA LEU A 222 15.44 -29.35 6.49
C LEU A 222 14.80 -28.12 5.83
N THR A 223 13.49 -28.15 5.61
CA THR A 223 12.75 -27.03 5.01
C THR A 223 12.74 -25.80 5.93
N LEU A 224 12.57 -25.99 7.25
CA LEU A 224 12.62 -24.91 8.21
C LEU A 224 14.01 -24.26 8.26
N PHE A 225 15.07 -25.07 8.31
CA PHE A 225 16.45 -24.54 8.28
C PHE A 225 16.75 -23.79 6.99
N ALA A 226 16.36 -24.33 5.83
CA ALA A 226 16.54 -23.67 4.54
C ALA A 226 15.72 -22.37 4.46
N GLY A 227 14.50 -22.37 5.00
CA GLY A 227 13.63 -21.18 5.06
C GLY A 227 14.22 -20.07 5.93
N VAL A 228 14.71 -20.40 7.13
CA VAL A 228 15.36 -19.43 8.02
C VAL A 228 16.63 -18.84 7.39
N LEU A 229 17.47 -19.69 6.78
CA LEU A 229 18.66 -19.22 6.06
C LEU A 229 18.30 -18.33 4.87
N GLY A 230 17.27 -18.71 4.10
CA GLY A 230 16.77 -17.90 2.97
C GLY A 230 16.28 -16.53 3.41
N LEU A 231 15.52 -16.46 4.51
CA LEU A 231 15.06 -15.19 5.09
C LEU A 231 16.22 -14.34 5.59
N ALA A 232 17.19 -14.94 6.29
CA ALA A 232 18.38 -14.23 6.78
C ALA A 232 19.21 -13.64 5.64
N LEU A 233 19.45 -14.42 4.57
CA LEU A 233 20.16 -13.94 3.39
C LEU A 233 19.38 -12.87 2.63
N SER A 234 18.07 -13.01 2.52
CA SER A 234 17.19 -11.97 1.90
C SER A 234 17.27 -10.66 2.66
N TYR A 235 17.23 -10.72 4.01
CA TYR A 235 17.35 -9.52 4.85
C TYR A 235 18.74 -8.87 4.77
N ALA A 236 19.79 -9.67 4.65
CA ALA A 236 21.17 -9.17 4.54
C ALA A 236 21.47 -8.54 3.17
N ALA A 237 20.70 -8.89 2.14
CA ALA A 237 20.85 -8.37 0.77
C ALA A 237 20.02 -7.10 0.49
N THR A 238 19.16 -6.69 1.44
CA THR A 238 18.29 -5.50 1.35
C THR A 238 18.83 -4.34 2.14
#